data_3b69ff4a8d8f16c39e3f2b443d371c83
#
_entry.id   3b69ff4a8d8f16c39e3f2b443d371c83
#
_cell.length_a   1.000
_cell.length_b   1.000
_cell.length_c   1.000
_cell.angle_alpha   90.00
_cell.angle_beta   90.00
_cell.angle_gamma   90.00
#
_symmetry.space_group_name_H-M   'P 1'
#
loop_
_entity.id
_entity.type
_entity.pdbx_description
1 polymer ?
#
loop_
_entity_poly.entity_id
_entity_poly.type
_entity_poly.pdbx_seq_one_letter_code
_entity_poly.pdbx_strand_id
1 'polypeptide(L)'
;MNAHLASYLNGEIASDLAERKREFLEIGRCSGSYPIATARRDGVGSEISVWCSNDYLGMGQNRQAIVAMKAAIDTHGVGSGGSRNIGGTNHYHVSLENELADLHGKEAALLFTSGYTANEGSLTVLAAMPRDTVVFSDAKNHASIIDGLRHSGAKKHIFRHNDVAHLEELLAAAPADCPKLIVAESVYSMSGNVAPLAEIADLADKYGATTFIDEVHAVGMYGPQGAGIAAQEGIADRFTVVMGTLAKGFGTVGGYISGPAALVDAVRTYARSFVFTTSLPPAVAAASQASVQYLRSSDVERKLLWENARLLHSLLIEADIPFLSMDSHIVSAFVGDDDMCKRASQTLFENYGFYVQSINAPSVPAGEEILRIAPSAVHDQSDVEKFARALQETWKVLKIPTASAREWFTSGFRSGGADTIVKDGQPA
;
A
#
# COMPACT_ATOMS: atom_id res chain seq x y z
N MET A 1 -3.51 1.44 38.68
CA MET A 1 -3.95 0.39 37.75
C MET A 1 -4.64 -0.71 38.55
N ASN A 2 -5.79 -1.21 38.11
CA ASN A 2 -6.52 -2.30 38.76
C ASN A 2 -5.68 -3.58 38.75
N ALA A 3 -5.71 -4.37 39.86
CA ALA A 3 -4.89 -5.59 40.01
C ALA A 3 -5.17 -6.64 38.94
N HIS A 4 -6.42 -6.78 38.45
CA HIS A 4 -6.75 -7.67 37.35
C HIS A 4 -6.11 -7.24 36.03
N LEU A 5 -6.14 -5.94 35.68
CA LEU A 5 -5.49 -5.42 34.49
C LEU A 5 -3.96 -5.57 34.59
N ALA A 6 -3.39 -5.32 35.78
CA ALA A 6 -1.96 -5.50 36.01
C ALA A 6 -1.53 -6.97 35.83
N SER A 7 -2.32 -7.90 36.39
CA SER A 7 -2.05 -9.35 36.22
C SER A 7 -2.15 -9.79 34.77
N TYR A 8 -3.17 -9.32 34.03
CA TYR A 8 -3.36 -9.63 32.63
C TYR A 8 -2.21 -9.07 31.75
N LEU A 9 -1.81 -7.80 31.98
CA LEU A 9 -0.71 -7.17 31.26
C LEU A 9 0.65 -7.81 31.55
N ASN A 10 0.88 -8.26 32.78
CA ASN A 10 2.14 -8.89 33.18
C ASN A 10 2.17 -10.40 32.92
N GLY A 11 1.02 -11.03 32.67
CA GLY A 11 0.90 -12.45 32.33
C GLY A 11 0.71 -12.69 30.83
N GLU A 12 -0.53 -12.75 30.40
CA GLU A 12 -0.89 -13.16 29.02
C GLU A 12 -0.34 -12.22 27.95
N ILE A 13 -0.43 -10.88 28.17
CA ILE A 13 0.09 -9.92 27.19
C ILE A 13 1.61 -9.86 27.20
N ALA A 14 2.28 -10.06 28.34
CA ALA A 14 3.74 -9.96 28.39
C ALA A 14 4.41 -11.04 27.52
N SER A 15 3.88 -12.26 27.50
CA SER A 15 4.33 -13.34 26.62
C SER A 15 4.13 -12.99 25.14
N ASP A 16 2.91 -12.57 24.79
CA ASP A 16 2.55 -12.16 23.42
C ASP A 16 3.41 -10.97 22.95
N LEU A 17 3.63 -9.98 23.82
CA LEU A 17 4.47 -8.83 23.50
C LEU A 17 5.95 -9.22 23.31
N ALA A 18 6.47 -10.17 24.07
CA ALA A 18 7.84 -10.64 23.90
C ALA A 18 8.05 -11.33 22.54
N GLU A 19 7.05 -12.10 22.08
CA GLU A 19 7.12 -12.82 20.81
C GLU A 19 6.81 -11.91 19.60
N ARG A 20 5.84 -10.97 19.74
CA ARG A 20 5.32 -10.14 18.64
C ARG A 20 5.72 -8.67 18.72
N LYS A 21 6.68 -8.32 19.58
CA LYS A 21 7.10 -6.93 19.76
C LYS A 21 7.60 -6.33 18.45
N ARG A 22 6.89 -5.32 17.96
CA ARG A 22 7.34 -4.52 16.84
C ARG A 22 8.38 -3.52 17.31
N GLU A 23 9.47 -3.40 16.58
CA GLU A 23 10.48 -2.36 16.82
C GLU A 23 10.06 -1.07 16.12
N PHE A 24 10.07 0.05 16.86
CA PHE A 24 9.82 1.39 16.32
C PHE A 24 11.14 2.17 16.34
N LEU A 25 11.91 2.04 15.27
CA LEU A 25 13.17 2.75 15.14
C LEU A 25 12.93 4.23 14.86
N GLU A 26 13.59 5.12 15.63
CA GLU A 26 13.57 6.55 15.34
C GLU A 26 14.43 6.85 14.11
N ILE A 27 13.81 7.37 13.04
CA ILE A 27 14.49 7.67 11.78
C ILE A 27 14.28 9.14 11.42
N GLY A 28 15.37 9.90 11.38
CA GLY A 28 15.43 11.28 10.92
C GLY A 28 15.83 11.36 9.45
N ARG A 29 14.88 11.72 8.59
CA ARG A 29 15.13 11.97 7.16
C ARG A 29 15.37 13.46 6.95
N CYS A 30 16.60 13.87 6.63
CA CYS A 30 16.90 15.25 6.30
C CYS A 30 16.51 15.58 4.86
N SER A 31 16.00 16.80 4.64
CA SER A 31 15.63 17.25 3.29
C SER A 31 16.85 17.26 2.37
N GLY A 32 16.71 16.60 1.22
CA GLY A 32 17.78 16.50 0.19
C GLY A 32 18.77 15.36 0.38
N SER A 33 18.66 14.55 1.46
CA SER A 33 19.57 13.41 1.69
C SER A 33 18.92 12.03 1.53
N TYR A 34 17.59 11.94 1.36
CA TYR A 34 16.94 10.65 1.12
C TYR A 34 17.51 9.99 -0.15
N PRO A 35 17.86 8.68 -0.14
CA PRO A 35 17.48 7.63 0.83
C PRO A 35 18.33 7.55 2.10
N ILE A 36 19.33 8.41 2.26
CA ILE A 36 20.15 8.44 3.48
C ILE A 36 19.36 9.11 4.61
N ALA A 37 19.44 8.50 5.79
CA ALA A 37 18.76 8.95 7.00
C ALA A 37 19.64 8.71 8.23
N THR A 38 19.27 9.31 9.34
CA THR A 38 19.88 9.01 10.66
C THR A 38 18.91 8.14 11.46
N ALA A 39 19.33 6.92 11.77
CA ALA A 39 18.65 6.08 12.74
C ALA A 39 19.17 6.37 14.14
N ARG A 40 18.26 6.42 15.13
CA ARG A 40 18.65 6.57 16.54
C ARG A 40 18.17 5.39 17.35
N ARG A 41 19.13 4.78 18.07
CA ARG A 41 18.89 3.69 19.02
C ARG A 41 19.61 4.05 20.33
N ASP A 42 18.87 4.10 21.43
CA ASP A 42 19.41 4.46 22.76
C ASP A 42 20.17 5.80 22.79
N GLY A 43 19.72 6.78 22.00
CA GLY A 43 20.33 8.11 21.91
C GLY A 43 21.57 8.20 21.01
N VAL A 44 22.04 7.09 20.44
CA VAL A 44 23.17 7.07 19.50
C VAL A 44 22.62 7.12 18.06
N GLY A 45 23.09 8.08 17.27
CA GLY A 45 22.74 8.21 15.85
C GLY A 45 23.72 7.46 14.97
N SER A 46 23.19 6.71 13.99
CA SER A 46 23.96 6.08 12.90
C SER A 46 23.37 6.47 11.55
N GLU A 47 24.22 6.67 10.55
CA GLU A 47 23.79 6.88 9.18
C GLU A 47 23.34 5.56 8.57
N ILE A 48 22.20 5.58 7.88
CA ILE A 48 21.61 4.42 7.22
C ILE A 48 21.08 4.79 5.84
N SER A 49 21.00 3.81 4.95
CA SER A 49 20.22 3.88 3.72
C SER A 49 18.89 3.13 3.90
N VAL A 50 17.77 3.79 3.57
CA VAL A 50 16.40 3.29 3.81
C VAL A 50 15.88 2.55 2.59
N TRP A 51 15.57 1.25 2.74
CA TRP A 51 15.12 0.34 1.68
C TRP A 51 13.69 -0.19 1.88
N CYS A 52 12.94 0.36 2.83
CA CYS A 52 11.56 -0.06 3.14
C CYS A 52 10.56 1.10 3.20
N SER A 53 10.94 2.29 2.73
CA SER A 53 10.04 3.44 2.71
C SER A 53 8.97 3.29 1.63
N ASN A 54 7.76 3.76 1.93
CA ASN A 54 6.70 3.87 0.92
C ASN A 54 6.77 5.17 0.10
N ASP A 55 7.72 6.05 0.34
CA ASP A 55 8.00 7.23 -0.50
C ASP A 55 8.79 6.81 -1.76
N TYR A 56 8.13 6.01 -2.61
CA TYR A 56 8.75 5.30 -3.73
C TYR A 56 9.38 6.24 -4.78
N LEU A 57 8.84 7.45 -4.91
CA LEU A 57 9.31 8.43 -5.89
C LEU A 57 10.15 9.54 -5.25
N GLY A 58 10.36 9.53 -3.91
CA GLY A 58 11.07 10.57 -3.19
C GLY A 58 10.33 11.91 -3.11
N MET A 59 9.02 11.89 -3.38
CA MET A 59 8.20 13.10 -3.45
C MET A 59 8.03 13.81 -2.10
N GLY A 60 8.26 13.11 -0.98
CA GLY A 60 8.28 13.74 0.35
C GLY A 60 9.38 14.81 0.51
N GLN A 61 10.36 14.86 -0.41
CA GLN A 61 11.41 15.87 -0.47
C GLN A 61 11.38 16.72 -1.75
N ASN A 62 10.32 16.61 -2.54
CA ASN A 62 10.15 17.39 -3.75
C ASN A 62 10.10 18.89 -3.45
N ARG A 63 10.92 19.67 -4.16
CA ARG A 63 11.06 21.11 -3.93
C ARG A 63 9.76 21.88 -4.12
N GLN A 64 8.95 21.50 -5.10
CA GLN A 64 7.70 22.21 -5.40
C GLN A 64 6.66 21.94 -4.29
N ALA A 65 6.55 20.70 -3.82
CA ALA A 65 5.68 20.33 -2.70
C ALA A 65 6.08 21.07 -1.40
N ILE A 66 7.39 21.15 -1.09
CA ILE A 66 7.91 21.90 0.06
C ILE A 66 7.58 23.38 -0.02
N VAL A 67 7.76 24.01 -1.21
CA VAL A 67 7.45 25.43 -1.41
C VAL A 67 5.96 25.71 -1.24
N ALA A 68 5.10 24.87 -1.83
CA ALA A 68 3.65 24.99 -1.71
C ALA A 68 3.19 24.84 -0.25
N MET A 69 3.78 23.89 0.49
CA MET A 69 3.49 23.70 1.91
C MET A 69 3.83 24.95 2.75
N LYS A 70 5.02 25.51 2.56
CA LYS A 70 5.46 26.71 3.28
C LYS A 70 4.56 27.91 2.99
N ALA A 71 4.24 28.15 1.72
CA ALA A 71 3.34 29.25 1.33
C ALA A 71 1.93 29.09 1.94
N ALA A 72 1.42 27.88 2.01
CA ALA A 72 0.13 27.62 2.66
C ALA A 72 0.18 27.79 4.18
N ILE A 73 1.28 27.47 4.85
CA ILE A 73 1.48 27.75 6.28
C ILE A 73 1.48 29.27 6.53
N ASP A 74 2.21 30.02 5.72
CA ASP A 74 2.31 31.48 5.87
C ASP A 74 0.97 32.19 5.70
N THR A 75 0.06 31.63 4.88
CA THR A 75 -1.23 32.27 4.56
C THR A 75 -2.42 31.73 5.37
N HIS A 76 -2.38 30.44 5.77
CA HIS A 76 -3.53 29.75 6.39
C HIS A 76 -3.20 29.12 7.74
N GLY A 77 -1.97 29.20 8.21
CA GLY A 77 -1.52 28.55 9.43
C GLY A 77 -1.38 27.03 9.31
N VAL A 78 -1.25 26.34 10.46
CA VAL A 78 -0.87 24.91 10.51
C VAL A 78 -2.04 23.94 10.56
N GLY A 79 -3.22 24.38 10.94
CA GLY A 79 -4.39 23.49 11.19
C GLY A 79 -5.61 23.89 10.40
N SER A 80 -6.53 22.93 10.21
CA SER A 80 -7.77 23.13 9.47
C SER A 80 -8.92 23.70 10.30
N GLY A 81 -8.81 23.72 11.62
CA GLY A 81 -9.80 24.27 12.55
C GLY A 81 -11.00 23.38 12.87
N GLY A 82 -11.20 22.27 12.13
CA GLY A 82 -12.33 21.37 12.38
C GLY A 82 -12.50 20.27 11.34
N SER A 83 -13.61 19.56 11.45
CA SER A 83 -14.02 18.61 10.42
C SER A 83 -14.49 19.33 9.15
N ARG A 84 -14.59 18.61 8.02
CA ARG A 84 -14.95 19.19 6.72
C ARG A 84 -16.24 20.00 6.72
N ASN A 85 -17.25 19.59 7.48
CA ASN A 85 -18.53 20.28 7.55
C ASN A 85 -18.62 21.35 8.67
N ILE A 86 -17.64 21.41 9.58
CA ILE A 86 -17.59 22.42 10.65
C ILE A 86 -16.35 23.31 10.49
N GLY A 87 -16.32 24.07 9.39
CA GLY A 87 -15.28 25.05 9.11
C GLY A 87 -13.93 24.52 8.68
N GLY A 88 -13.75 23.19 8.60
CA GLY A 88 -12.48 22.56 8.21
C GLY A 88 -12.30 22.37 6.69
N THR A 89 -13.25 22.80 5.86
CA THR A 89 -13.07 22.80 4.40
C THR A 89 -12.33 24.06 3.95
N ASN A 90 -11.16 23.87 3.34
CA ASN A 90 -10.35 24.94 2.77
C ASN A 90 -10.32 24.81 1.25
N HIS A 91 -10.01 25.89 0.52
CA HIS A 91 -9.92 25.86 -0.95
C HIS A 91 -8.88 24.84 -1.47
N TYR A 92 -7.80 24.57 -0.72
CA TYR A 92 -6.82 23.54 -1.09
C TYR A 92 -7.42 22.13 -1.10
N HIS A 93 -8.37 21.84 -0.19
CA HIS A 93 -9.07 20.54 -0.23
C HIS A 93 -9.89 20.42 -1.51
N VAL A 94 -10.68 21.43 -1.83
CA VAL A 94 -11.55 21.42 -3.02
C VAL A 94 -10.72 21.35 -4.31
N SER A 95 -9.63 22.13 -4.38
CA SER A 95 -8.74 22.15 -5.53
C SER A 95 -8.04 20.80 -5.74
N LEU A 96 -7.57 20.17 -4.66
CA LEU A 96 -6.96 18.85 -4.73
C LEU A 96 -7.98 17.75 -5.09
N GLU A 97 -9.20 17.81 -4.55
CA GLU A 97 -10.29 16.89 -4.92
C GLU A 97 -10.59 16.98 -6.43
N ASN A 98 -10.67 18.18 -6.99
CA ASN A 98 -10.86 18.39 -8.44
C ASN A 98 -9.67 17.82 -9.26
N GLU A 99 -8.43 18.06 -8.81
CA GLU A 99 -7.21 17.55 -9.45
C GLU A 99 -7.18 16.00 -9.49
N LEU A 100 -7.59 15.37 -8.39
CA LEU A 100 -7.66 13.91 -8.28
C LEU A 100 -8.81 13.30 -9.10
N ALA A 101 -9.96 13.96 -9.14
CA ALA A 101 -11.06 13.56 -10.00
C ALA A 101 -10.65 13.59 -11.48
N ASP A 102 -9.97 14.66 -11.90
CA ASP A 102 -9.46 14.82 -13.26
C ASP A 102 -8.36 13.77 -13.58
N LEU A 103 -7.43 13.51 -12.64
CA LEU A 103 -6.40 12.47 -12.80
C LEU A 103 -6.99 11.10 -13.16
N HIS A 104 -8.10 10.74 -12.52
CA HIS A 104 -8.77 9.45 -12.73
C HIS A 104 -9.91 9.49 -13.77
N GLY A 105 -10.18 10.64 -14.40
CA GLY A 105 -11.28 10.79 -15.31
C GLY A 105 -12.65 10.53 -14.68
N LYS A 106 -12.81 10.87 -13.39
CA LYS A 106 -14.05 10.68 -12.62
C LYS A 106 -14.75 12.00 -12.33
N GLU A 107 -16.05 11.92 -11.99
CA GLU A 107 -16.89 13.12 -11.75
C GLU A 107 -16.50 13.87 -10.47
N ALA A 108 -16.04 13.16 -9.43
CA ALA A 108 -15.70 13.74 -8.13
C ALA A 108 -14.64 12.93 -7.41
N ALA A 109 -13.97 13.58 -6.44
CA ALA A 109 -13.12 12.92 -5.45
C ALA A 109 -13.43 13.44 -4.05
N LEU A 110 -12.99 12.71 -3.03
CA LEU A 110 -13.14 13.04 -1.63
C LEU A 110 -11.86 12.72 -0.87
N LEU A 111 -11.30 13.70 -0.17
CA LEU A 111 -10.09 13.58 0.64
C LEU A 111 -10.38 13.07 2.04
N PHE A 112 -9.52 12.17 2.50
CA PHE A 112 -9.47 11.64 3.86
C PHE A 112 -8.11 11.90 4.52
N THR A 113 -8.04 11.79 5.83
CA THR A 113 -6.80 11.99 6.59
C THR A 113 -5.75 10.89 6.37
N SER A 114 -6.16 9.74 5.88
CA SER A 114 -5.26 8.64 5.52
C SER A 114 -5.92 7.70 4.48
N GLY A 115 -5.11 6.86 3.80
CA GLY A 115 -5.63 5.78 2.98
C GLY A 115 -6.46 4.77 3.79
N TYR A 116 -6.07 4.52 5.04
CA TYR A 116 -6.83 3.63 5.93
C TYR A 116 -8.27 4.13 6.14
N THR A 117 -8.43 5.42 6.50
CA THR A 117 -9.76 6.02 6.73
C THR A 117 -10.56 6.18 5.44
N ALA A 118 -9.89 6.31 4.28
CA ALA A 118 -10.55 6.34 2.98
C ALA A 118 -11.19 4.97 2.64
N ASN A 119 -10.46 3.87 2.81
CA ASN A 119 -10.98 2.51 2.63
C ASN A 119 -12.10 2.22 3.65
N GLU A 120 -11.79 2.40 4.94
CA GLU A 120 -12.71 2.06 6.03
C GLU A 120 -14.01 2.83 5.89
N GLY A 121 -13.95 4.16 5.76
CA GLY A 121 -15.14 5.00 5.67
C GLY A 121 -15.96 4.76 4.41
N SER A 122 -15.31 4.65 3.26
CA SER A 122 -16.00 4.44 1.99
C SER A 122 -16.67 3.07 1.92
N LEU A 123 -15.97 2.01 2.29
CA LEU A 123 -16.51 0.65 2.23
C LEU A 123 -17.60 0.41 3.29
N THR A 124 -17.50 1.05 4.47
CA THR A 124 -18.58 1.02 5.46
C THR A 124 -19.89 1.55 4.87
N VAL A 125 -19.83 2.60 4.04
CA VAL A 125 -21.01 3.19 3.39
C VAL A 125 -21.42 2.39 2.17
N LEU A 126 -20.51 2.15 1.23
CA LEU A 126 -20.82 1.57 -0.07
C LEU A 126 -21.27 0.12 0.00
N ALA A 127 -20.73 -0.65 0.94
CA ALA A 127 -21.16 -2.02 1.15
C ALA A 127 -22.49 -2.13 1.92
N ALA A 128 -22.88 -1.09 2.68
CA ALA A 128 -24.16 -1.04 3.37
C ALA A 128 -25.29 -0.42 2.51
N MET A 129 -24.94 0.25 1.42
CA MET A 129 -25.89 0.96 0.54
C MET A 129 -25.62 0.58 -0.93
N PRO A 130 -26.59 0.00 -1.64
CA PRO A 130 -27.95 -0.38 -1.24
C PRO A 130 -28.01 -1.50 -0.20
N ARG A 131 -29.17 -1.64 0.45
CA ARG A 131 -29.42 -2.79 1.35
C ARG A 131 -29.27 -4.08 0.56
N ASP A 132 -28.90 -5.15 1.27
CA ASP A 132 -28.69 -6.48 0.70
C ASP A 132 -27.54 -6.58 -0.31
N THR A 133 -26.62 -5.61 -0.32
CA THR A 133 -25.39 -5.68 -1.10
C THR A 133 -24.57 -6.92 -0.68
N VAL A 134 -24.15 -7.70 -1.67
CA VAL A 134 -23.22 -8.81 -1.49
C VAL A 134 -21.85 -8.38 -1.96
N VAL A 135 -20.85 -8.49 -1.07
CA VAL A 135 -19.47 -8.09 -1.33
C VAL A 135 -18.61 -9.29 -1.70
N PHE A 136 -17.75 -9.13 -2.69
CA PHE A 136 -16.74 -10.08 -3.13
C PHE A 136 -15.37 -9.44 -2.93
N SER A 137 -14.61 -9.94 -1.95
CA SER A 137 -13.34 -9.35 -1.53
C SER A 137 -12.18 -10.33 -1.75
N ASP A 138 -11.07 -9.86 -2.31
CA ASP A 138 -9.85 -10.67 -2.42
C ASP A 138 -9.31 -11.06 -1.04
N ALA A 139 -8.80 -12.29 -0.93
CA ALA A 139 -8.30 -12.85 0.33
C ALA A 139 -7.08 -12.10 0.90
N LYS A 140 -6.32 -11.39 0.07
CA LYS A 140 -5.14 -10.60 0.48
C LYS A 140 -5.40 -9.09 0.56
N ASN A 141 -6.65 -8.66 0.54
CA ASN A 141 -6.99 -7.25 0.70
C ASN A 141 -6.49 -6.69 2.04
N HIS A 142 -6.06 -5.43 2.01
CA HIS A 142 -5.50 -4.71 3.14
C HIS A 142 -6.47 -4.63 4.35
N ALA A 143 -5.92 -4.58 5.56
CA ALA A 143 -6.68 -4.51 6.81
C ALA A 143 -7.75 -3.40 6.83
N SER A 144 -7.50 -2.25 6.21
CA SER A 144 -8.47 -1.15 6.12
C SER A 144 -9.70 -1.51 5.29
N ILE A 145 -9.54 -2.32 4.24
CA ILE A 145 -10.64 -2.88 3.44
C ILE A 145 -11.44 -3.86 4.30
N ILE A 146 -10.74 -4.78 4.97
CA ILE A 146 -11.36 -5.77 5.85
C ILE A 146 -12.19 -5.10 6.95
N ASP A 147 -11.65 -4.05 7.57
CA ASP A 147 -12.35 -3.32 8.63
C ASP A 147 -13.55 -2.54 8.11
N GLY A 148 -13.42 -1.86 6.96
CA GLY A 148 -14.55 -1.19 6.32
C GLY A 148 -15.69 -2.15 5.97
N LEU A 149 -15.37 -3.32 5.41
CA LEU A 149 -16.34 -4.37 5.11
C LEU A 149 -16.94 -5.02 6.37
N ARG A 150 -16.18 -5.07 7.46
CA ARG A 150 -16.69 -5.56 8.75
C ARG A 150 -17.68 -4.57 9.37
N HIS A 151 -17.34 -3.28 9.33
CA HIS A 151 -18.19 -2.22 9.87
C HIS A 151 -19.47 -2.01 9.06
N SER A 152 -19.47 -2.31 7.76
CA SER A 152 -20.67 -2.23 6.93
C SER A 152 -21.77 -3.22 7.33
N GLY A 153 -21.40 -4.36 7.94
CA GLY A 153 -22.31 -5.47 8.22
C GLY A 153 -22.81 -6.22 6.99
N ALA A 154 -22.34 -5.89 5.80
CA ALA A 154 -22.76 -6.53 4.54
C ALA A 154 -22.35 -8.01 4.48
N LYS A 155 -23.16 -8.82 3.78
CA LYS A 155 -22.78 -10.18 3.45
C LYS A 155 -21.57 -10.16 2.53
N LYS A 156 -20.53 -10.92 2.87
CA LYS A 156 -19.29 -10.96 2.10
C LYS A 156 -18.85 -12.37 1.77
N HIS A 157 -18.31 -12.52 0.60
CA HIS A 157 -17.61 -13.70 0.12
C HIS A 157 -16.15 -13.33 -0.13
N ILE A 158 -15.23 -14.14 0.40
CA ILE A 158 -13.80 -13.94 0.19
C ILE A 158 -13.37 -14.91 -0.92
N PHE A 159 -12.91 -14.36 -2.05
CA PHE A 159 -12.35 -15.19 -3.11
C PHE A 159 -10.84 -15.37 -2.94
N ARG A 160 -10.34 -16.52 -3.43
CA ARG A 160 -8.90 -16.79 -3.41
C ARG A 160 -8.13 -15.71 -4.15
N HIS A 161 -6.97 -15.36 -3.62
CA HIS A 161 -6.14 -14.27 -4.14
C HIS A 161 -5.90 -14.38 -5.65
N ASN A 162 -6.28 -13.32 -6.38
CA ASN A 162 -6.19 -13.20 -7.83
C ASN A 162 -6.87 -14.34 -8.63
N ASP A 163 -7.73 -15.13 -8.00
CA ASP A 163 -8.42 -16.27 -8.64
C ASP A 163 -9.75 -15.81 -9.27
N VAL A 164 -9.67 -15.44 -10.54
CA VAL A 164 -10.81 -14.96 -11.34
C VAL A 164 -11.89 -16.05 -11.47
N ALA A 165 -11.51 -17.33 -11.59
CA ALA A 165 -12.46 -18.43 -11.70
C ALA A 165 -13.26 -18.59 -10.41
N HIS A 166 -12.62 -18.54 -9.25
CA HIS A 166 -13.32 -18.57 -7.96
C HIS A 166 -14.19 -17.33 -7.74
N LEU A 167 -13.74 -16.14 -8.16
CA LEU A 167 -14.58 -14.95 -8.13
C LEU A 167 -15.84 -15.14 -8.98
N GLU A 168 -15.72 -15.71 -10.17
CA GLU A 168 -16.86 -15.99 -11.05
C GLU A 168 -17.83 -17.02 -10.43
N GLU A 169 -17.32 -18.10 -9.84
CA GLU A 169 -18.15 -19.08 -9.13
C GLU A 169 -19.01 -18.41 -8.04
N LEU A 170 -18.40 -17.53 -7.24
CA LEU A 170 -19.10 -16.82 -6.17
C LEU A 170 -20.12 -15.81 -6.69
N LEU A 171 -19.80 -15.09 -7.77
CA LEU A 171 -20.71 -14.14 -8.43
C LEU A 171 -21.93 -14.87 -9.02
N ALA A 172 -21.71 -16.01 -9.68
CA ALA A 172 -22.76 -16.82 -10.26
C ALA A 172 -23.69 -17.44 -9.20
N ALA A 173 -23.17 -17.76 -8.02
CA ALA A 173 -23.94 -18.32 -6.91
C ALA A 173 -24.73 -17.26 -6.13
N ALA A 174 -24.44 -15.97 -6.30
CA ALA A 174 -25.17 -14.89 -5.65
C ALA A 174 -26.56 -14.66 -6.28
N PRO A 175 -27.56 -14.19 -5.51
CA PRO A 175 -28.86 -13.86 -6.07
C PRO A 175 -28.74 -12.86 -7.25
N ALA A 176 -29.50 -13.10 -8.31
CA ALA A 176 -29.42 -12.26 -9.50
C ALA A 176 -29.77 -10.79 -9.20
N ASP A 177 -30.76 -10.57 -8.35
CA ASP A 177 -31.36 -9.27 -8.06
C ASP A 177 -30.63 -8.49 -6.94
N CYS A 178 -29.59 -9.08 -6.30
CA CYS A 178 -28.86 -8.37 -5.25
C CYS A 178 -27.81 -7.43 -5.86
N PRO A 179 -27.62 -6.24 -5.27
CA PRO A 179 -26.48 -5.38 -5.60
C PRO A 179 -25.18 -6.11 -5.25
N LYS A 180 -24.19 -6.01 -6.12
CA LYS A 180 -22.89 -6.67 -5.98
C LYS A 180 -21.77 -5.64 -5.93
N LEU A 181 -20.79 -5.85 -5.04
CA LEU A 181 -19.61 -5.01 -4.93
C LEU A 181 -18.35 -5.89 -4.95
N ILE A 182 -17.51 -5.73 -5.97
CA ILE A 182 -16.20 -6.37 -6.04
C ILE A 182 -15.16 -5.42 -5.47
N VAL A 183 -14.31 -5.91 -4.55
CA VAL A 183 -13.25 -5.12 -3.88
C VAL A 183 -11.93 -5.84 -4.03
N ALA A 184 -10.94 -5.17 -4.65
CA ALA A 184 -9.59 -5.68 -4.85
C ALA A 184 -8.56 -4.54 -4.77
N GLU A 185 -7.29 -4.88 -4.54
CA GLU A 185 -6.16 -3.97 -4.73
C GLU A 185 -5.58 -4.18 -6.13
N SER A 186 -5.06 -3.13 -6.75
CA SER A 186 -4.36 -3.28 -8.04
C SER A 186 -2.94 -3.83 -7.86
N VAL A 187 -2.25 -3.40 -6.80
CA VAL A 187 -0.92 -3.89 -6.41
C VAL A 187 -0.94 -4.24 -4.93
N TYR A 188 -0.72 -5.49 -4.60
CA TYR A 188 -0.78 -5.99 -3.22
C TYR A 188 0.49 -5.67 -2.44
N SER A 189 0.32 -5.09 -1.27
CA SER A 189 1.36 -4.44 -0.48
C SER A 189 2.51 -5.35 -0.03
N MET A 190 2.23 -6.63 0.23
CA MET A 190 3.21 -7.58 0.78
C MET A 190 3.86 -8.43 -0.30
N SER A 191 3.09 -8.94 -1.25
CA SER A 191 3.60 -9.82 -2.30
C SER A 191 4.14 -9.08 -3.53
N GLY A 192 3.65 -7.86 -3.78
CA GLY A 192 3.93 -7.13 -5.01
C GLY A 192 3.18 -7.65 -6.24
N ASN A 193 2.25 -8.61 -6.07
CA ASN A 193 1.44 -9.09 -7.19
C ASN A 193 0.53 -7.99 -7.73
N VAL A 194 0.31 -8.00 -9.03
CA VAL A 194 -0.70 -7.19 -9.70
C VAL A 194 -1.98 -8.00 -9.87
N ALA A 195 -3.12 -7.38 -9.64
CA ALA A 195 -4.42 -8.03 -9.85
C ALA A 195 -4.75 -8.17 -11.35
N PRO A 196 -5.50 -9.19 -11.74
CA PRO A 196 -6.02 -9.37 -13.11
C PRO A 196 -7.20 -8.41 -13.34
N LEU A 197 -6.92 -7.10 -13.48
CA LEU A 197 -7.94 -6.05 -13.50
C LEU A 197 -8.89 -6.16 -14.70
N ALA A 198 -8.38 -6.53 -15.87
CA ALA A 198 -9.19 -6.69 -17.07
C ALA A 198 -10.28 -7.77 -16.88
N GLU A 199 -9.87 -8.92 -16.34
CA GLU A 199 -10.78 -10.05 -16.08
C GLU A 199 -11.77 -9.72 -14.94
N ILE A 200 -11.33 -9.00 -13.90
CA ILE A 200 -12.22 -8.52 -12.83
C ILE A 200 -13.28 -7.56 -13.41
N ALA A 201 -12.88 -6.65 -14.31
CA ALA A 201 -13.79 -5.75 -14.97
C ALA A 201 -14.78 -6.50 -15.90
N ASP A 202 -14.33 -7.53 -16.62
CA ASP A 202 -15.18 -8.40 -17.44
C ASP A 202 -16.27 -9.09 -16.60
N LEU A 203 -15.89 -9.60 -15.43
CA LEU A 203 -16.84 -10.20 -14.50
C LEU A 203 -17.79 -9.16 -13.88
N ALA A 204 -17.30 -7.97 -13.57
CA ALA A 204 -18.13 -6.88 -13.07
C ALA A 204 -19.22 -6.51 -14.10
N ASP A 205 -18.85 -6.34 -15.36
CA ASP A 205 -19.79 -6.07 -16.44
C ASP A 205 -20.80 -7.23 -16.63
N LYS A 206 -20.30 -8.47 -16.65
CA LYS A 206 -21.13 -9.69 -16.83
C LYS A 206 -22.19 -9.84 -15.75
N TYR A 207 -21.85 -9.57 -14.50
CA TYR A 207 -22.73 -9.81 -13.33
C TYR A 207 -23.37 -8.54 -12.79
N GLY A 208 -23.16 -7.37 -13.45
CA GLY A 208 -23.70 -6.08 -13.02
C GLY A 208 -23.18 -5.64 -11.66
N ALA A 209 -21.90 -5.88 -11.37
CA ALA A 209 -21.31 -5.54 -10.10
C ALA A 209 -20.66 -4.14 -10.12
N THR A 210 -20.81 -3.40 -9.04
CA THR A 210 -20.01 -2.20 -8.76
C THR A 210 -18.59 -2.63 -8.39
N THR A 211 -17.58 -1.85 -8.76
CA THR A 211 -16.18 -2.12 -8.46
C THR A 211 -15.58 -1.06 -7.56
N PHE A 212 -14.81 -1.47 -6.58
CA PHE A 212 -13.95 -0.65 -5.75
C PHE A 212 -12.52 -1.16 -5.88
N ILE A 213 -11.65 -0.36 -6.51
CA ILE A 213 -10.25 -0.73 -6.70
C ILE A 213 -9.36 0.15 -5.83
N ASP A 214 -8.52 -0.48 -5.00
CA ASP A 214 -7.49 0.18 -4.22
C ASP A 214 -6.19 0.27 -5.04
N GLU A 215 -5.87 1.47 -5.49
CA GLU A 215 -4.67 1.80 -6.27
C GLU A 215 -3.56 2.43 -5.39
N VAL A 216 -3.60 2.23 -4.08
CA VAL A 216 -2.68 2.86 -3.11
C VAL A 216 -1.21 2.60 -3.41
N HIS A 217 -0.87 1.42 -3.94
CA HIS A 217 0.48 1.06 -4.37
C HIS A 217 0.74 1.31 -5.86
N ALA A 218 -0.17 2.03 -6.54
CA ALA A 218 -0.04 2.28 -7.97
C ALA A 218 -0.12 3.77 -8.35
N VAL A 219 -0.95 4.55 -7.67
CA VAL A 219 -1.09 6.00 -7.98
C VAL A 219 0.22 6.75 -7.79
N GLY A 220 0.54 7.61 -8.75
CA GLY A 220 1.82 8.30 -8.88
C GLY A 220 2.89 7.49 -9.64
N MET A 221 2.81 6.14 -9.64
CA MET A 221 3.87 5.24 -10.09
C MET A 221 3.57 4.51 -11.39
N TYR A 222 2.31 4.34 -11.74
CA TYR A 222 1.85 3.56 -12.89
C TYR A 222 0.91 4.37 -13.78
N GLY A 223 0.88 4.01 -15.04
CA GLY A 223 -0.04 4.55 -16.04
C GLY A 223 0.25 5.99 -16.47
N PRO A 224 -0.52 6.49 -17.41
CA PRO A 224 -0.44 7.87 -17.85
C PRO A 224 -0.61 8.83 -16.69
N GLN A 225 0.28 9.83 -16.57
CA GLN A 225 0.26 10.84 -15.50
C GLN A 225 0.31 10.28 -14.06
N GLY A 226 0.56 8.97 -13.90
CA GLY A 226 0.54 8.30 -12.60
C GLY A 226 -0.88 7.94 -12.11
N ALA A 227 -1.82 7.72 -13.02
CA ALA A 227 -3.22 7.45 -12.67
C ALA A 227 -3.50 6.01 -12.18
N GLY A 228 -2.49 5.11 -12.17
CA GLY A 228 -2.61 3.76 -11.63
C GLY A 228 -2.61 2.66 -12.70
N ILE A 229 -2.77 1.41 -12.25
CA ILE A 229 -2.76 0.21 -13.12
C ILE A 229 -3.97 0.18 -14.05
N ALA A 230 -5.16 0.47 -13.57
CA ALA A 230 -6.36 0.50 -14.41
C ALA A 230 -6.21 1.50 -15.58
N ALA A 231 -5.57 2.63 -15.35
CA ALA A 231 -5.24 3.60 -16.39
C ALA A 231 -4.12 3.11 -17.32
N GLN A 232 -3.14 2.38 -16.79
CA GLN A 232 -2.07 1.77 -17.59
C GLN A 232 -2.62 0.74 -18.58
N GLU A 233 -3.63 -0.03 -18.17
CA GLU A 233 -4.30 -1.02 -19.00
C GLU A 233 -5.38 -0.42 -19.91
N GLY A 234 -5.67 0.88 -19.78
CA GLY A 234 -6.67 1.58 -20.59
C GLY A 234 -8.12 1.22 -20.24
N ILE A 235 -8.36 0.76 -19.02
CA ILE A 235 -9.67 0.28 -18.52
C ILE A 235 -10.16 1.06 -17.29
N ALA A 236 -9.58 2.23 -16.99
CA ALA A 236 -9.94 3.01 -15.80
C ALA A 236 -11.41 3.42 -15.71
N ASP A 237 -12.07 3.59 -16.86
CA ASP A 237 -13.49 3.92 -16.98
C ASP A 237 -14.42 2.78 -16.53
N ARG A 238 -13.97 1.53 -16.59
CA ARG A 238 -14.70 0.33 -16.17
C ARG A 238 -14.76 0.15 -14.65
N PHE A 239 -13.91 0.84 -13.89
CA PHE A 239 -13.93 0.80 -12.43
C PHE A 239 -14.76 1.94 -11.86
N THR A 240 -15.74 1.61 -11.00
CA THR A 240 -16.68 2.59 -10.45
C THR A 240 -15.99 3.54 -9.47
N VAL A 241 -15.23 2.98 -8.52
CA VAL A 241 -14.48 3.74 -7.51
C VAL A 241 -13.02 3.38 -7.57
N VAL A 242 -12.19 4.40 -7.67
CA VAL A 242 -10.75 4.33 -7.50
C VAL A 242 -10.40 4.92 -6.13
N MET A 243 -9.73 4.16 -5.29
CA MET A 243 -9.18 4.62 -4.03
C MET A 243 -7.67 4.78 -4.17
N GLY A 244 -7.13 5.87 -3.65
CA GLY A 244 -5.71 6.16 -3.67
C GLY A 244 -5.20 6.78 -2.38
N THR A 245 -3.87 6.92 -2.29
CA THR A 245 -3.22 7.57 -1.16
C THR A 245 -2.26 8.68 -1.63
N LEU A 246 -2.16 9.70 -0.80
CA LEU A 246 -1.17 10.76 -0.96
C LEU A 246 0.15 10.43 -0.23
N ALA A 247 0.17 9.36 0.58
CA ALA A 247 1.26 9.04 1.49
C ALA A 247 2.36 8.15 0.90
N LYS A 248 2.25 7.74 -0.37
CA LYS A 248 3.21 6.85 -1.03
C LYS A 248 3.81 7.51 -2.27
N GLY A 249 3.33 7.22 -3.47
CA GLY A 249 3.86 7.82 -4.69
C GLY A 249 3.87 9.35 -4.68
N PHE A 250 2.90 9.98 -4.03
CA PHE A 250 2.86 11.44 -3.87
C PHE A 250 3.64 12.00 -2.68
N GLY A 251 4.17 11.16 -1.79
CA GLY A 251 5.14 11.52 -0.75
C GLY A 251 4.62 12.41 0.39
N THR A 252 3.30 12.56 0.56
CA THR A 252 2.70 13.43 1.59
C THR A 252 1.90 12.62 2.63
N VAL A 253 0.71 13.07 3.02
CA VAL A 253 -0.21 12.37 3.94
C VAL A 253 -1.64 12.54 3.43
N GLY A 254 -2.43 11.48 3.55
CA GLY A 254 -3.84 11.47 3.21
C GLY A 254 -4.23 10.29 2.35
N GLY A 255 -5.53 10.13 2.17
CA GLY A 255 -6.12 9.21 1.21
C GLY A 255 -7.26 9.89 0.49
N TYR A 256 -7.78 9.23 -0.53
CA TYR A 256 -8.92 9.73 -1.28
C TYR A 256 -9.67 8.61 -1.98
N ILE A 257 -10.92 8.88 -2.32
CA ILE A 257 -11.66 8.11 -3.32
C ILE A 257 -11.99 9.00 -4.49
N SER A 258 -12.14 8.42 -5.67
CA SER A 258 -12.63 9.08 -6.87
C SER A 258 -13.66 8.19 -7.57
N GLY A 259 -14.78 8.78 -8.04
CA GLY A 259 -15.89 8.04 -8.64
C GLY A 259 -17.06 8.93 -9.06
N PRO A 260 -18.25 8.35 -9.30
CA PRO A 260 -19.47 9.10 -9.60
C PRO A 260 -19.82 10.09 -8.48
N ALA A 261 -20.24 11.30 -8.82
CA ALA A 261 -20.52 12.38 -7.86
C ALA A 261 -21.52 11.97 -6.78
N ALA A 262 -22.61 11.31 -7.16
CA ALA A 262 -23.63 10.86 -6.22
C ALA A 262 -23.10 9.84 -5.19
N LEU A 263 -22.18 8.96 -5.62
CA LEU A 263 -21.54 7.98 -4.74
C LEU A 263 -20.56 8.67 -3.79
N VAL A 264 -19.76 9.60 -4.30
CA VAL A 264 -18.82 10.40 -3.50
C VAL A 264 -19.58 11.22 -2.45
N ASP A 265 -20.74 11.80 -2.80
CA ASP A 265 -21.58 12.55 -1.87
C ASP A 265 -22.26 11.66 -0.82
N ALA A 266 -22.63 10.43 -1.15
CA ALA A 266 -23.09 9.46 -0.16
C ALA A 266 -22.00 9.15 0.86
N VAL A 267 -20.77 8.91 0.42
CA VAL A 267 -19.63 8.70 1.32
C VAL A 267 -19.34 9.96 2.15
N ARG A 268 -19.35 11.15 1.53
CA ARG A 268 -19.17 12.45 2.21
C ARG A 268 -20.19 12.66 3.34
N THR A 269 -21.40 12.17 3.13
CA THR A 269 -22.53 12.37 4.08
C THR A 269 -22.53 11.36 5.21
N TYR A 270 -22.19 10.09 4.91
CA TYR A 270 -22.44 8.98 5.85
C TYR A 270 -21.17 8.34 6.42
N ALA A 271 -19.99 8.56 5.82
CA ALA A 271 -18.76 7.99 6.35
C ALA A 271 -18.34 8.67 7.66
N ARG A 272 -18.47 7.94 8.77
CA ARG A 272 -18.20 8.48 10.12
C ARG A 272 -16.74 8.91 10.28
N SER A 273 -15.79 8.17 9.73
CA SER A 273 -14.37 8.50 9.73
C SER A 273 -14.00 9.74 8.89
N PHE A 274 -14.93 10.20 8.04
CA PHE A 274 -14.84 11.48 7.35
C PHE A 274 -15.55 12.61 8.11
N VAL A 275 -16.82 12.38 8.51
CA VAL A 275 -17.69 13.43 9.10
C VAL A 275 -17.19 13.87 10.47
N PHE A 276 -16.72 12.93 11.30
CA PHE A 276 -16.37 13.17 12.71
C PHE A 276 -14.86 13.28 12.97
N THR A 277 -14.06 13.53 11.93
CA THR A 277 -12.61 13.74 12.09
C THR A 277 -12.21 15.13 11.61
N THR A 278 -11.18 15.70 12.24
CA THR A 278 -10.54 16.93 11.76
C THR A 278 -9.95 16.70 10.36
N SER A 279 -10.17 17.63 9.44
CA SER A 279 -9.68 17.53 8.07
C SER A 279 -8.14 17.66 7.97
N LEU A 280 -7.58 17.24 6.85
CA LEU A 280 -6.16 17.47 6.56
C LEU A 280 -5.79 18.94 6.75
N PRO A 281 -4.61 19.25 7.31
CA PRO A 281 -4.11 20.61 7.32
C PRO A 281 -4.03 21.21 5.90
N PRO A 282 -4.44 22.48 5.69
CA PRO A 282 -4.37 23.12 4.38
C PRO A 282 -2.99 23.04 3.74
N ALA A 283 -1.93 23.15 4.54
CA ALA A 283 -0.55 23.05 4.08
C ALA A 283 -0.21 21.68 3.50
N VAL A 284 -0.75 20.60 4.08
CA VAL A 284 -0.58 19.24 3.56
C VAL A 284 -1.36 19.07 2.25
N ALA A 285 -2.58 19.60 2.16
CA ALA A 285 -3.36 19.56 0.93
C ALA A 285 -2.69 20.33 -0.20
N ALA A 286 -2.10 21.50 0.07
CA ALA A 286 -1.32 22.29 -0.88
C ALA A 286 -0.08 21.55 -1.38
N ALA A 287 0.68 20.92 -0.47
CA ALA A 287 1.84 20.11 -0.83
C ALA A 287 1.45 18.91 -1.69
N SER A 288 0.35 18.25 -1.32
CA SER A 288 -0.18 17.11 -2.07
C SER A 288 -0.61 17.51 -3.48
N GLN A 289 -1.29 18.63 -3.62
CA GLN A 289 -1.67 19.17 -4.93
C GLN A 289 -0.45 19.45 -5.81
N ALA A 290 0.56 20.11 -5.27
CA ALA A 290 1.79 20.37 -6.00
C ALA A 290 2.52 19.09 -6.40
N SER A 291 2.52 18.06 -5.54
CA SER A 291 3.09 16.74 -5.84
C SER A 291 2.32 16.02 -6.95
N VAL A 292 0.99 16.01 -6.90
CA VAL A 292 0.15 15.43 -7.95
C VAL A 292 0.40 16.12 -9.28
N GLN A 293 0.36 17.46 -9.33
CA GLN A 293 0.61 18.24 -10.54
C GLN A 293 2.00 18.02 -11.12
N TYR A 294 3.02 17.93 -10.26
CA TYR A 294 4.38 17.60 -10.69
C TYR A 294 4.43 16.22 -11.37
N LEU A 295 3.94 15.19 -10.72
CA LEU A 295 3.97 13.82 -11.27
C LEU A 295 3.06 13.63 -12.48
N ARG A 296 2.01 14.44 -12.66
CA ARG A 296 1.23 14.46 -13.91
C ARG A 296 2.05 14.95 -15.09
N SER A 297 3.03 15.82 -14.86
CA SER A 297 3.89 16.40 -15.91
C SER A 297 5.27 15.74 -16.04
N SER A 298 5.71 14.96 -15.03
CA SER A 298 6.99 14.25 -15.01
C SER A 298 6.78 12.73 -15.04
N ASP A 299 7.63 12.03 -15.81
CA ASP A 299 7.73 10.58 -15.79
C ASP A 299 9.13 10.10 -15.35
N VAL A 300 10.00 11.04 -14.98
CA VAL A 300 11.41 10.78 -14.63
C VAL A 300 11.48 9.84 -13.43
N GLU A 301 10.79 10.17 -12.35
CA GLU A 301 10.81 9.42 -11.10
C GLU A 301 10.21 8.02 -11.30
N ARG A 302 9.17 7.91 -12.12
CA ARG A 302 8.58 6.61 -12.47
C ARG A 302 9.55 5.72 -13.24
N LYS A 303 10.28 6.29 -14.20
CA LYS A 303 11.30 5.55 -14.97
C LYS A 303 12.42 5.06 -14.07
N LEU A 304 12.97 5.94 -13.22
CA LEU A 304 14.02 5.60 -12.26
C LEU A 304 13.57 4.50 -11.28
N LEU A 305 12.35 4.60 -10.75
CA LEU A 305 11.79 3.56 -9.88
C LEU A 305 11.80 2.19 -10.57
N TRP A 306 11.33 2.14 -11.84
CA TRP A 306 11.27 0.90 -12.59
C TRP A 306 12.64 0.37 -13.01
N GLU A 307 13.58 1.23 -13.35
CA GLU A 307 14.96 0.86 -13.65
C GLU A 307 15.60 0.20 -12.42
N ASN A 308 15.45 0.82 -11.24
CA ASN A 308 15.98 0.30 -9.99
C ASN A 308 15.31 -1.02 -9.56
N ALA A 309 13.99 -1.14 -9.71
CA ALA A 309 13.27 -2.36 -9.38
C ALA A 309 13.71 -3.53 -10.29
N ARG A 310 13.80 -3.30 -11.60
CA ARG A 310 14.27 -4.32 -12.56
C ARG A 310 15.72 -4.72 -12.33
N LEU A 311 16.59 -3.75 -12.05
CA LEU A 311 17.98 -4.04 -11.72
C LEU A 311 18.06 -4.91 -10.47
N LEU A 312 17.32 -4.57 -9.41
CA LEU A 312 17.30 -5.38 -8.20
C LEU A 312 16.77 -6.79 -8.46
N HIS A 313 15.68 -6.96 -9.20
CA HIS A 313 15.18 -8.29 -9.59
C HIS A 313 16.25 -9.12 -10.30
N SER A 314 16.95 -8.54 -11.28
CA SER A 314 18.02 -9.23 -12.01
C SER A 314 19.14 -9.68 -11.09
N LEU A 315 19.57 -8.80 -10.17
CA LEU A 315 20.64 -9.12 -9.21
C LEU A 315 20.20 -10.19 -8.19
N LEU A 316 18.93 -10.23 -7.80
CA LEU A 316 18.42 -11.29 -6.91
C LEU A 316 18.36 -12.65 -7.63
N ILE A 317 18.00 -12.67 -8.91
CA ILE A 317 18.04 -13.89 -9.73
C ILE A 317 19.49 -14.40 -9.84
N GLU A 318 20.44 -13.53 -10.18
CA GLU A 318 21.87 -13.87 -10.26
C GLU A 318 22.43 -14.37 -8.91
N ALA A 319 21.94 -13.82 -7.79
CA ALA A 319 22.33 -14.22 -6.45
C ALA A 319 21.60 -15.46 -5.92
N ASP A 320 20.70 -16.05 -6.69
CA ASP A 320 19.85 -17.20 -6.32
C ASP A 320 18.99 -16.92 -5.06
N ILE A 321 18.51 -15.66 -4.88
CA ILE A 321 17.68 -15.24 -3.77
C ILE A 321 16.20 -15.33 -4.19
N PRO A 322 15.33 -16.08 -3.46
CA PRO A 322 13.92 -16.21 -3.79
C PRO A 322 13.17 -14.92 -3.46
N PHE A 323 12.22 -14.54 -4.31
CA PHE A 323 11.31 -13.42 -4.10
C PHE A 323 9.92 -13.68 -4.69
N LEU A 324 8.88 -12.94 -4.25
CA LEU A 324 7.49 -13.33 -4.48
C LEU A 324 6.94 -12.95 -5.86
N SER A 325 7.36 -11.83 -6.45
CA SER A 325 6.79 -11.34 -7.71
C SER A 325 7.76 -10.41 -8.44
N MET A 326 7.66 -10.36 -9.78
CA MET A 326 8.31 -9.37 -10.64
C MET A 326 7.33 -8.33 -11.20
N ASP A 327 6.06 -8.40 -10.83
CA ASP A 327 4.99 -7.64 -11.48
C ASP A 327 5.01 -6.16 -11.10
N SER A 328 5.66 -5.83 -9.97
CA SER A 328 5.66 -4.47 -9.44
C SER A 328 7.03 -4.00 -8.92
N HIS A 329 7.08 -2.74 -8.49
CA HIS A 329 8.24 -2.14 -7.85
C HIS A 329 8.49 -2.63 -6.41
N ILE A 330 7.57 -3.40 -5.83
CA ILE A 330 7.71 -3.99 -4.49
C ILE A 330 8.46 -5.31 -4.62
N VAL A 331 9.64 -5.39 -4.02
CA VAL A 331 10.51 -6.57 -4.07
C VAL A 331 10.49 -7.25 -2.70
N SER A 332 9.81 -8.38 -2.61
CA SER A 332 9.66 -9.13 -1.37
C SER A 332 10.54 -10.37 -1.40
N ALA A 333 11.76 -10.26 -0.84
CA ALA A 333 12.68 -11.39 -0.73
C ALA A 333 12.17 -12.39 0.31
N PHE A 334 12.00 -13.65 -0.11
CA PHE A 334 11.38 -14.68 0.70
C PHE A 334 12.38 -15.34 1.64
N VAL A 335 12.08 -15.34 2.94
CA VAL A 335 12.89 -15.99 3.97
C VAL A 335 12.20 -17.26 4.50
N GLY A 336 10.92 -17.17 4.89
CA GLY A 336 10.08 -18.30 5.32
C GLY A 336 10.39 -18.82 6.71
N ASP A 337 10.96 -17.96 7.58
CA ASP A 337 11.26 -18.27 8.98
C ASP A 337 11.35 -16.95 9.75
N ASP A 338 10.62 -16.84 10.88
CA ASP A 338 10.48 -15.61 11.67
C ASP A 338 11.83 -15.11 12.24
N ASP A 339 12.58 -16.01 12.87
CA ASP A 339 13.85 -15.67 13.53
C ASP A 339 14.91 -15.29 12.50
N MET A 340 14.98 -16.07 11.42
CA MET A 340 15.90 -15.83 10.32
C MET A 340 15.61 -14.50 9.61
N CYS A 341 14.33 -14.15 9.43
CA CYS A 341 13.92 -12.90 8.81
C CYS A 341 14.32 -11.68 9.66
N LYS A 342 14.11 -11.75 10.99
CA LYS A 342 14.57 -10.72 11.93
C LYS A 342 16.09 -10.57 11.90
N ARG A 343 16.80 -11.69 11.95
CA ARG A 343 18.28 -11.71 11.91
C ARG A 343 18.81 -11.16 10.58
N ALA A 344 18.17 -11.45 9.47
CA ALA A 344 18.57 -10.91 8.17
C ALA A 344 18.42 -9.37 8.12
N SER A 345 17.29 -8.84 8.58
CA SER A 345 17.06 -7.40 8.71
C SER A 345 18.10 -6.74 9.64
N GLN A 346 18.38 -7.36 10.79
CA GLN A 346 19.37 -6.87 11.75
C GLN A 346 20.79 -6.89 11.17
N THR A 347 21.17 -7.95 10.46
CA THR A 347 22.50 -8.08 9.83
C THR A 347 22.71 -6.99 8.78
N LEU A 348 21.69 -6.73 7.95
CA LEU A 348 21.73 -5.65 6.94
C LEU A 348 21.90 -4.29 7.60
N PHE A 349 21.21 -4.05 8.70
CA PHE A 349 21.29 -2.81 9.44
C PHE A 349 22.66 -2.61 10.13
N GLU A 350 23.12 -3.59 10.88
CA GLU A 350 24.32 -3.46 11.73
C GLU A 350 25.62 -3.51 10.92
N ASN A 351 25.70 -4.38 9.91
CA ASN A 351 26.95 -4.61 9.17
C ASN A 351 27.09 -3.73 7.94
N TYR A 352 25.97 -3.28 7.35
CA TYR A 352 25.98 -2.59 6.06
C TYR A 352 25.28 -1.22 6.09
N GLY A 353 24.59 -0.87 7.19
CA GLY A 353 23.84 0.37 7.29
C GLY A 353 22.58 0.41 6.41
N PHE A 354 22.03 -0.76 6.00
CA PHE A 354 20.81 -0.84 5.20
C PHE A 354 19.61 -1.15 6.08
N TYR A 355 18.62 -0.25 6.09
CA TYR A 355 17.38 -0.46 6.83
C TYR A 355 16.31 -1.09 5.93
N VAL A 356 16.01 -2.35 6.20
CA VAL A 356 14.96 -3.15 5.55
C VAL A 356 14.06 -3.75 6.61
N GLN A 357 12.75 -3.68 6.40
CA GLN A 357 11.78 -4.23 7.34
C GLN A 357 11.58 -5.73 7.13
N SER A 358 11.77 -6.50 8.19
CA SER A 358 11.27 -7.88 8.26
C SER A 358 9.75 -7.87 8.43
N ILE A 359 9.05 -8.65 7.62
CA ILE A 359 7.59 -8.82 7.70
C ILE A 359 7.31 -10.25 8.16
N ASN A 360 6.73 -10.36 9.33
CA ASN A 360 6.49 -11.61 10.04
C ASN A 360 5.01 -11.73 10.41
N ALA A 361 4.60 -12.87 10.95
CA ALA A 361 3.24 -13.07 11.46
C ALA A 361 2.88 -11.97 12.48
N PRO A 362 1.63 -11.46 12.49
CA PRO A 362 0.49 -11.87 11.66
C PRO A 362 0.35 -11.10 10.33
N SER A 363 1.34 -10.29 9.93
CA SER A 363 1.29 -9.50 8.69
C SER A 363 1.40 -10.36 7.43
N VAL A 364 2.07 -11.50 7.56
CA VAL A 364 2.09 -12.61 6.61
C VAL A 364 1.86 -13.90 7.39
N PRO A 365 1.38 -14.99 6.76
CA PRO A 365 1.29 -16.29 7.43
C PRO A 365 2.65 -16.79 7.93
N ALA A 366 2.65 -17.58 9.01
CA ALA A 366 3.86 -18.22 9.48
C ALA A 366 4.43 -19.17 8.41
N GLY A 367 5.73 -19.05 8.14
CA GLY A 367 6.41 -19.74 7.05
C GLY A 367 6.42 -18.98 5.73
N GLU A 368 5.83 -17.78 5.68
CA GLU A 368 5.83 -16.87 4.53
C GLU A 368 6.55 -15.54 4.81
N GLU A 369 7.45 -15.53 5.80
CA GLU A 369 8.17 -14.33 6.22
C GLU A 369 9.06 -13.79 5.09
N ILE A 370 9.08 -12.47 4.95
CA ILE A 370 9.78 -11.76 3.89
C ILE A 370 10.59 -10.58 4.40
N LEU A 371 11.66 -10.24 3.71
CA LEU A 371 12.21 -8.89 3.73
C LEU A 371 11.50 -8.07 2.65
N ARG A 372 10.71 -7.08 3.08
CA ARG A 372 10.00 -6.20 2.15
C ARG A 372 10.89 -5.06 1.72
N ILE A 373 11.40 -5.16 0.51
CA ILE A 373 12.33 -4.22 -0.09
C ILE A 373 11.54 -3.26 -1.00
N ALA A 374 11.81 -1.98 -0.86
CA ALA A 374 11.21 -0.92 -1.66
C ALA A 374 12.33 -0.07 -2.29
N PRO A 375 12.86 -0.50 -3.45
CA PRO A 375 13.70 0.40 -4.23
C PRO A 375 12.88 1.66 -4.58
N SER A 376 13.55 2.80 -4.64
CA SER A 376 12.90 4.07 -4.91
C SER A 376 13.60 4.81 -6.04
N ALA A 377 12.94 5.81 -6.59
CA ALA A 377 13.50 6.66 -7.65
C ALA A 377 14.75 7.43 -7.23
N VAL A 378 15.01 7.55 -5.93
CA VAL A 378 16.16 8.31 -5.39
C VAL A 378 17.36 7.45 -5.03
N HIS A 379 17.25 6.12 -5.12
CA HIS A 379 18.43 5.25 -5.13
C HIS A 379 19.11 5.35 -6.50
N ASP A 380 20.43 5.38 -6.53
CA ASP A 380 21.15 5.22 -7.78
C ASP A 380 21.48 3.74 -8.06
N GLN A 381 21.93 3.43 -9.25
CA GLN A 381 22.27 2.05 -9.63
C GLN A 381 23.38 1.44 -8.74
N SER A 382 24.37 2.27 -8.32
CA SER A 382 25.43 1.83 -7.41
C SER A 382 24.86 1.46 -6.02
N ASP A 383 23.83 2.16 -5.56
CA ASP A 383 23.14 1.83 -4.31
C ASP A 383 22.43 0.48 -4.42
N VAL A 384 21.73 0.23 -5.54
CA VAL A 384 21.04 -1.04 -5.80
C VAL A 384 22.04 -2.20 -5.84
N GLU A 385 23.17 -2.04 -6.51
CA GLU A 385 24.24 -3.06 -6.57
C GLU A 385 24.88 -3.32 -5.21
N LYS A 386 25.17 -2.26 -4.41
CA LYS A 386 25.71 -2.41 -3.05
C LYS A 386 24.73 -3.15 -2.15
N PHE A 387 23.45 -2.78 -2.23
CA PHE A 387 22.40 -3.43 -1.46
C PHE A 387 22.25 -4.91 -1.83
N ALA A 388 22.22 -5.24 -3.13
CA ALA A 388 22.10 -6.63 -3.60
C ALA A 388 23.29 -7.49 -3.13
N ARG A 389 24.53 -6.94 -3.17
CA ARG A 389 25.71 -7.62 -2.63
C ARG A 389 25.59 -7.87 -1.12
N ALA A 390 25.18 -6.88 -0.34
CA ALA A 390 24.98 -7.04 1.10
C ALA A 390 23.89 -8.08 1.42
N LEU A 391 22.83 -8.11 0.63
CA LEU A 391 21.77 -9.11 0.76
C LEU A 391 22.30 -10.51 0.46
N GLN A 392 23.08 -10.68 -0.62
CA GLN A 392 23.71 -11.96 -0.96
C GLN A 392 24.66 -12.46 0.14
N GLU A 393 25.50 -11.57 0.71
CA GLU A 393 26.38 -11.91 1.83
C GLU A 393 25.56 -12.30 3.07
N THR A 394 24.47 -11.59 3.35
CA THR A 394 23.56 -11.91 4.48
C THR A 394 22.95 -13.30 4.29
N TRP A 395 22.49 -13.66 3.08
CA TRP A 395 21.98 -15.01 2.77
C TRP A 395 23.02 -16.09 3.04
N LYS A 396 24.26 -15.88 2.61
CA LYS A 396 25.38 -16.82 2.82
C LYS A 396 25.73 -16.98 4.30
N VAL A 397 25.90 -15.88 5.02
CA VAL A 397 26.29 -15.89 6.44
C VAL A 397 25.24 -16.56 7.31
N LEU A 398 23.97 -16.25 7.07
CA LEU A 398 22.86 -16.82 7.82
C LEU A 398 22.40 -18.18 7.30
N LYS A 399 22.92 -18.64 6.15
CA LYS A 399 22.55 -19.90 5.50
C LYS A 399 21.05 -19.96 5.19
N ILE A 400 20.48 -18.84 4.75
CA ILE A 400 19.08 -18.79 4.31
C ILE A 400 18.95 -19.64 3.03
N PRO A 401 17.93 -20.51 2.89
CA PRO A 401 17.78 -21.34 1.70
C PRO A 401 17.62 -20.48 0.44
N THR A 402 18.34 -20.85 -0.60
CA THR A 402 18.32 -20.18 -1.92
C THR A 402 17.12 -20.60 -2.76
N ALA A 403 16.88 -19.91 -3.87
CA ALA A 403 15.78 -20.22 -4.78
C ALA A 403 15.92 -21.60 -5.42
N SER A 404 17.14 -21.99 -5.85
CA SER A 404 17.41 -23.32 -6.40
C SER A 404 17.25 -24.42 -5.37
N ALA A 405 17.66 -24.20 -4.12
CA ALA A 405 17.45 -25.15 -3.02
C ALA A 405 15.96 -25.36 -2.68
N ARG A 406 15.10 -24.42 -3.07
CA ARG A 406 13.65 -24.49 -2.88
C ARG A 406 12.87 -24.85 -4.16
N GLU A 407 13.58 -25.08 -5.27
CA GLU A 407 12.97 -25.22 -6.61
C GLU A 407 12.05 -24.04 -6.99
N TRP A 408 12.37 -22.85 -6.48
CA TRP A 408 11.50 -21.66 -6.50
C TRP A 408 11.14 -21.20 -7.90
N PHE A 409 12.14 -21.06 -8.77
CA PHE A 409 11.93 -20.54 -10.13
C PHE A 409 11.34 -21.57 -11.10
N THR A 410 11.33 -22.85 -10.74
CA THR A 410 10.72 -23.91 -11.55
C THR A 410 9.25 -24.14 -11.22
N SER A 411 8.82 -23.86 -9.99
CA SER A 411 7.49 -24.14 -9.49
C SER A 411 6.56 -22.93 -9.37
N GLY A 412 7.08 -21.70 -9.27
CA GLY A 412 6.31 -20.50 -8.90
C GLY A 412 6.38 -19.31 -9.84
N PHE A 413 7.28 -19.28 -10.80
CA PHE A 413 7.44 -18.16 -11.72
C PHE A 413 6.62 -18.33 -13.01
N ARG A 414 5.29 -18.31 -12.89
CA ARG A 414 4.43 -18.09 -14.06
C ARG A 414 3.99 -16.64 -14.08
N SER A 415 4.43 -15.92 -15.07
CA SER A 415 3.90 -14.63 -15.45
C SER A 415 2.37 -14.70 -15.54
N GLY A 416 1.66 -13.95 -14.71
CA GLY A 416 0.22 -13.81 -14.76
C GLY A 416 -0.54 -14.97 -14.14
N GLY A 417 -0.94 -14.82 -12.91
CA GLY A 417 -1.94 -15.67 -12.29
C GLY A 417 -1.40 -16.54 -11.16
N ALA A 418 -1.92 -16.26 -10.04
CA ALA A 418 -2.09 -17.11 -8.88
C ALA A 418 -1.18 -18.35 -8.81
N ASP A 419 -0.12 -18.26 -8.05
CA ASP A 419 0.06 -19.29 -7.03
C ASP A 419 1.30 -18.94 -6.20
N THR A 420 1.03 -18.29 -5.14
CA THR A 420 1.87 -18.34 -3.94
C THR A 420 2.04 -19.80 -3.60
N ILE A 421 3.25 -20.20 -3.26
CA ILE A 421 3.62 -21.55 -2.85
C ILE A 421 2.47 -22.25 -2.15
N VAL A 422 1.83 -23.16 -2.84
CA VAL A 422 0.98 -24.16 -2.19
C VAL A 422 1.94 -25.20 -1.64
N LYS A 423 2.20 -25.17 -0.34
CA LYS A 423 2.67 -26.37 0.35
C LYS A 423 1.59 -27.43 0.18
N ASP A 424 1.96 -28.61 -0.31
CA ASP A 424 1.05 -29.75 -0.42
C ASP A 424 0.19 -29.88 0.83
N GLY A 425 -1.11 -29.68 0.66
CA GLY A 425 -2.16 -30.25 1.46
C GLY A 425 -2.50 -29.62 2.79
N GLN A 426 -2.83 -28.30 2.85
CA GLN A 426 -3.87 -27.86 3.81
C GLN A 426 -4.48 -26.51 3.36
N PRO A 427 -5.82 -26.37 3.34
CA PRO A 427 -6.47 -25.09 3.11
C PRO A 427 -6.34 -24.22 4.35
N ALA A 428 -6.02 -22.95 4.12
CA ALA A 428 -6.03 -21.92 5.15
C ALA A 428 -7.46 -21.55 5.57
#